data_30ea7aaae2a4eece537c62bcd9b32620
#
_entry.id   30ea7aaae2a4eece537c62bcd9b32620
#
_cell.length_a   1.000
_cell.length_b   1.000
_cell.length_c   1.000
_cell.angle_alpha   90.00
_cell.angle_beta   90.00
_cell.angle_gamma   90.00
#
_symmetry.space_group_name_H-M   'P 1'
#
loop_
_entity.id
_entity.type
_entity.pdbx_description
1 polymer ?
#
loop_
_entity_poly.entity_id
_entity_poly.type
_entity_poly.pdbx_seq_one_letter_code
_entity_poly.pdbx_strand_id
1 'polypeptide(L)'
;MLINVVEEMNRNNLKLIVFGQPDKDMKALIEDMSRDSHVRYIGWLDSTKVYDYFLASDLAVFPGTHSVLWEQACSCGLPGIFKDWVGMRHVDLGGNARFVRGDDKEELKTVISEILDSTVEYEKMREVARNKAIPYFSYARIARRAIELE
;
A
#
# COMPACT_ATOMS: atom_id res chain seq x y z
N MET A 1 5.42 -5.11 12.21
CA MET A 1 6.58 -4.79 11.36
C MET A 1 6.49 -3.39 10.75
N LEU A 2 5.56 -3.08 9.84
CA LEU A 2 5.49 -1.77 9.14
C LEU A 2 5.42 -0.57 10.10
N ILE A 3 4.60 -0.64 11.14
CA ILE A 3 4.50 0.41 12.17
C ILE A 3 5.87 0.71 12.77
N ASN A 4 6.59 -0.32 13.22
CA ASN A 4 7.92 -0.16 13.82
C ASN A 4 8.92 0.44 12.82
N VAL A 5 8.86 0.06 11.54
CA VAL A 5 9.70 0.64 10.48
C VAL A 5 9.47 2.15 10.37
N VAL A 6 8.20 2.58 10.31
CA VAL A 6 7.87 4.00 10.17
C VAL A 6 8.29 4.81 11.40
N GLU A 7 8.06 4.29 12.61
CA GLU A 7 8.51 4.93 13.85
C GLU A 7 10.03 5.05 13.92
N GLU A 8 10.76 4.00 13.52
CA GLU A 8 12.23 4.04 13.49
C GLU A 8 12.81 4.95 12.42
N MET A 9 12.12 5.10 11.27
CA MET A 9 12.53 6.07 10.26
C MET A 9 12.43 7.51 10.76
N ASN A 10 11.49 7.79 11.64
CA ASN A 10 11.28 9.08 12.33
C ASN A 10 11.41 10.30 11.38
N ARG A 11 10.75 10.23 10.22
CA ARG A 11 10.77 11.29 9.21
C ARG A 11 9.57 12.20 9.37
N ASN A 12 9.77 13.49 9.54
CA ASN A 12 8.69 14.49 9.74
C ASN A 12 7.67 14.54 8.60
N ASN A 13 8.08 14.20 7.39
CA ASN A 13 7.24 14.17 6.19
C ASN A 13 6.61 12.81 5.90
N LEU A 14 6.81 11.81 6.77
CA LEU A 14 6.23 10.48 6.64
C LEU A 14 5.09 10.29 7.63
N LYS A 15 3.91 9.94 7.15
CA LYS A 15 2.76 9.57 7.97
C LYS A 15 2.21 8.24 7.49
N LEU A 16 1.99 7.32 8.41
CA LEU A 16 1.36 6.04 8.15
C LEU A 16 -0.07 6.03 8.69
N ILE A 17 -1.02 5.75 7.82
CA ILE A 17 -2.40 5.48 8.20
C ILE A 17 -2.61 3.97 8.18
N VAL A 18 -3.05 3.41 9.31
CA VAL A 18 -3.37 2.00 9.46
C VAL A 18 -4.86 1.85 9.70
N PHE A 19 -5.49 0.95 8.97
CA PHE A 19 -6.90 0.62 9.16
C PHE A 19 -7.12 -0.89 9.11
N GLY A 20 -8.24 -1.33 9.62
CA GLY A 20 -8.61 -2.75 9.67
C GLY A 20 -8.90 -3.21 11.10
N GLN A 21 -9.17 -4.50 11.26
CA GLN A 21 -9.39 -5.09 12.58
C GLN A 21 -8.06 -5.61 13.14
N PRO A 22 -7.58 -5.07 14.27
CA PRO A 22 -6.31 -5.48 14.84
C PRO A 22 -6.45 -6.86 15.52
N ASP A 23 -5.42 -7.65 15.45
CA ASP A 23 -5.23 -8.78 16.36
C ASP A 23 -4.82 -8.27 17.77
N LYS A 24 -4.60 -9.21 18.70
CA LYS A 24 -4.27 -8.86 20.09
C LYS A 24 -2.95 -8.10 20.23
N ASP A 25 -1.93 -8.51 19.45
CA ASP A 25 -0.60 -7.92 19.51
C ASP A 25 -0.61 -6.52 18.87
N MET A 26 -1.31 -6.37 17.77
CA MET A 26 -1.52 -5.07 17.12
C MET A 26 -2.30 -4.11 18.01
N LYS A 27 -3.30 -4.60 18.74
CA LYS A 27 -4.09 -3.77 19.64
C LYS A 27 -3.23 -3.20 20.76
N ALA A 28 -2.39 -4.03 21.39
CA ALA A 28 -1.45 -3.58 22.42
C ALA A 28 -0.47 -2.52 21.87
N LEU A 29 0.07 -2.72 20.66
CA LEU A 29 0.94 -1.76 20.00
C LEU A 29 0.24 -0.42 19.72
N ILE A 30 -1.00 -0.45 19.30
CA ILE A 30 -1.81 0.76 19.03
C ILE A 30 -2.09 1.53 20.32
N GLU A 31 -2.36 0.83 21.43
CA GLU A 31 -2.61 1.45 22.72
C GLU A 31 -1.36 2.14 23.29
N ASP A 32 -0.16 1.63 22.96
CA ASP A 32 1.14 2.19 23.38
C ASP A 32 1.63 3.36 22.49
N MET A 33 1.00 3.58 21.33
CA MET A 33 1.39 4.66 20.42
C MET A 33 1.15 6.03 21.03
N SER A 34 2.18 6.89 21.01
CA SER A 34 2.06 8.28 21.44
C SER A 34 1.15 9.11 20.53
N ARG A 35 0.61 10.23 21.01
CA ARG A 35 -0.20 11.16 20.20
C ARG A 35 0.61 11.83 19.09
N ASP A 36 1.89 11.94 19.26
CA ASP A 36 2.84 12.53 18.31
C ASP A 36 3.48 11.48 17.38
N SER A 37 2.97 10.26 17.40
CA SER A 37 3.42 9.18 16.51
C SER A 37 3.24 9.54 15.04
N HIS A 38 4.18 9.08 14.21
CA HIS A 38 4.05 9.12 12.75
C HIS A 38 2.99 8.14 12.23
N VAL A 39 2.42 7.33 13.10
CA VAL A 39 1.43 6.31 12.78
C VAL A 39 0.08 6.68 13.36
N ARG A 40 -0.96 6.58 12.55
CA ARG A 40 -2.34 6.81 12.96
C ARG A 40 -3.20 5.60 12.63
N TYR A 41 -3.72 4.96 13.66
CA TYR A 41 -4.74 3.94 13.52
C TYR A 41 -6.14 4.56 13.49
N ILE A 42 -6.94 4.21 12.49
CA ILE A 42 -8.27 4.79 12.27
C ILE A 42 -9.41 3.79 12.40
N GLY A 43 -9.11 2.56 12.84
CA GLY A 43 -10.12 1.53 13.07
C GLY A 43 -10.57 0.82 11.80
N TRP A 44 -11.72 0.18 11.90
CA TRP A 44 -12.37 -0.48 10.75
C TRP A 44 -12.99 0.55 9.81
N LEU A 45 -12.76 0.36 8.52
CA LEU A 45 -13.40 1.14 7.47
C LEU A 45 -14.38 0.26 6.68
N ASP A 46 -15.51 0.83 6.34
CA ASP A 46 -16.37 0.20 5.33
C ASP A 46 -15.72 0.31 3.93
N SER A 47 -16.20 -0.53 3.03
CA SER A 47 -15.60 -0.70 1.70
C SER A 47 -15.60 0.58 0.85
N THR A 48 -16.48 1.53 1.12
CA THR A 48 -16.57 2.80 0.37
C THR A 48 -15.56 3.80 0.88
N LYS A 49 -15.38 3.89 2.20
CA LYS A 49 -14.44 4.84 2.81
C LYS A 49 -12.97 4.50 2.59
N VAL A 50 -12.65 3.23 2.34
CA VAL A 50 -11.28 2.81 2.02
C VAL A 50 -10.71 3.61 0.83
N TYR A 51 -11.55 3.89 -0.18
CA TYR A 51 -11.13 4.65 -1.36
C TYR A 51 -10.75 6.10 -1.05
N ASP A 52 -11.41 6.74 -0.08
CA ASP A 52 -11.06 8.11 0.32
C ASP A 52 -9.62 8.16 0.86
N TYR A 53 -9.23 7.15 1.64
CA TYR A 53 -7.86 7.03 2.17
C TYR A 53 -6.85 6.67 1.09
N PHE A 54 -7.18 5.78 0.16
CA PHE A 54 -6.30 5.49 -0.96
C PHE A 54 -6.06 6.73 -1.83
N LEU A 55 -7.12 7.48 -2.14
CA LEU A 55 -7.00 8.70 -2.94
C LEU A 55 -6.25 9.83 -2.23
N ALA A 56 -6.24 9.83 -0.90
CA ALA A 56 -5.51 10.80 -0.08
C ALA A 56 -4.06 10.38 0.23
N SER A 57 -3.66 9.17 -0.16
CA SER A 57 -2.32 8.63 0.10
C SER A 57 -1.39 8.80 -1.09
N ASP A 58 -0.09 8.76 -0.82
CA ASP A 58 0.97 8.79 -1.84
C ASP A 58 1.49 7.40 -2.18
N LEU A 59 1.43 6.46 -1.23
CA LEU A 59 1.97 5.10 -1.36
C LEU A 59 1.11 4.12 -0.58
N ALA A 60 0.85 2.94 -1.16
CA ALA A 60 0.22 1.82 -0.47
C ALA A 60 1.28 0.79 -0.06
N VAL A 61 1.21 0.27 1.18
CA VAL A 61 2.19 -0.70 1.68
C VAL A 61 1.49 -1.90 2.30
N PHE A 62 1.66 -3.06 1.69
CA PHE A 62 1.06 -4.33 2.10
C PHE A 62 2.12 -5.42 2.27
N PRO A 63 2.88 -5.43 3.37
CA PRO A 63 3.95 -6.41 3.59
C PRO A 63 3.43 -7.76 4.10
N GLY A 64 2.14 -7.91 4.17
CA GLY A 64 1.46 -9.10 4.68
C GLY A 64 0.72 -9.90 3.62
N THR A 65 -0.32 -10.60 4.04
CA THR A 65 -1.13 -11.48 3.19
C THR A 65 -1.83 -10.68 2.09
N HIS A 66 -1.93 -11.30 0.89
CA HIS A 66 -2.70 -10.74 -0.22
C HIS A 66 -4.18 -10.55 0.16
N SER A 67 -4.73 -9.45 -0.28
CA SER A 67 -6.16 -9.14 -0.19
C SER A 67 -6.58 -8.28 -1.39
N VAL A 68 -7.86 -8.20 -1.66
CA VAL A 68 -8.43 -7.35 -2.72
C VAL A 68 -8.06 -5.86 -2.58
N LEU A 69 -7.60 -5.46 -1.41
CA LEU A 69 -7.11 -4.09 -1.18
C LEU A 69 -5.87 -3.75 -2.03
N TRP A 70 -5.10 -4.74 -2.48
CA TRP A 70 -3.97 -4.52 -3.38
C TRP A 70 -4.45 -3.95 -4.72
N GLU A 71 -5.42 -4.62 -5.34
CA GLU A 71 -6.01 -4.20 -6.61
C GLU A 71 -6.79 -2.90 -6.47
N GLN A 72 -7.47 -2.72 -5.32
CA GLN A 72 -8.20 -1.48 -5.03
C GLN A 72 -7.26 -0.28 -4.90
N ALA A 73 -6.12 -0.41 -4.20
CA ALA A 73 -5.11 0.63 -4.13
C ALA A 73 -4.53 0.95 -5.53
N CYS A 74 -4.22 -0.08 -6.32
CA CYS A 74 -3.78 0.08 -7.70
C CYS A 74 -4.84 0.77 -8.57
N SER A 75 -6.14 0.47 -8.36
CA SER A 75 -7.25 1.12 -9.08
C SER A 75 -7.39 2.61 -8.77
N CYS A 76 -6.88 3.05 -7.62
CA CYS A 76 -6.78 4.46 -7.24
C CYS A 76 -5.53 5.15 -7.79
N GLY A 77 -4.67 4.45 -8.51
CA GLY A 77 -3.44 5.00 -9.06
C GLY A 77 -2.32 5.17 -8.03
N LEU A 78 -2.36 4.41 -6.95
CA LEU A 78 -1.29 4.40 -5.96
C LEU A 78 -0.14 3.51 -6.42
N PRO A 79 1.10 4.00 -6.37
CA PRO A 79 2.27 3.14 -6.29
C PRO A 79 2.19 2.24 -5.05
N GLY A 80 2.74 1.02 -5.14
CA GLY A 80 2.61 0.09 -4.04
C GLY A 80 3.89 -0.66 -3.68
N ILE A 81 3.99 -1.03 -2.38
CA ILE A 81 4.96 -2.01 -1.88
C ILE A 81 4.15 -3.20 -1.38
N PHE A 82 4.39 -4.36 -1.96
CA PHE A 82 3.63 -5.57 -1.69
C PHE A 82 4.54 -6.69 -1.23
N LYS A 83 3.98 -7.64 -0.45
CA LYS A 83 4.71 -8.87 -0.15
C LYS A 83 4.93 -9.69 -1.42
N ASP A 84 6.13 -10.20 -1.58
CA ASP A 84 6.46 -11.10 -2.68
C ASP A 84 5.83 -12.48 -2.46
N TRP A 85 4.80 -12.76 -3.22
CA TRP A 85 4.13 -14.06 -3.26
C TRP A 85 4.23 -14.65 -4.66
N VAL A 86 4.52 -15.94 -4.72
CA VAL A 86 4.52 -16.67 -6.00
C VAL A 86 3.14 -16.52 -6.67
N GLY A 87 3.12 -16.01 -7.91
CA GLY A 87 1.90 -15.82 -8.68
C GLY A 87 1.10 -14.54 -8.37
N MET A 88 1.53 -13.71 -7.40
CA MET A 88 0.80 -12.50 -6.97
C MET A 88 1.43 -11.19 -7.45
N ARG A 89 2.29 -11.24 -8.46
CA ARG A 89 2.91 -10.02 -9.03
C ARG A 89 2.05 -9.33 -10.11
N HIS A 90 0.82 -9.79 -10.31
CA HIS A 90 -0.12 -9.22 -11.29
C HIS A 90 -0.50 -7.75 -11.02
N VAL A 91 -0.26 -7.26 -9.82
CA VAL A 91 -0.48 -5.85 -9.45
C VAL A 91 0.58 -4.92 -10.04
N ASP A 92 1.74 -5.44 -10.45
CA ASP A 92 2.75 -4.67 -11.16
C ASP A 92 2.48 -4.65 -12.67
N LEU A 93 2.15 -3.50 -13.18
CA LEU A 93 1.91 -3.27 -14.62
C LEU A 93 3.10 -2.64 -15.34
N GLY A 94 4.29 -2.88 -14.81
CA GLY A 94 5.56 -2.46 -15.39
C GLY A 94 6.18 -1.28 -14.65
N GLY A 95 6.22 -1.35 -13.32
CA GLY A 95 6.97 -0.43 -12.48
C GLY A 95 6.17 0.37 -11.47
N ASN A 96 4.86 0.13 -11.32
CA ASN A 96 4.04 0.77 -10.27
C ASN A 96 4.17 0.07 -8.90
N ALA A 97 4.86 -1.06 -8.83
CA ALA A 97 4.99 -1.84 -7.61
C ALA A 97 6.45 -2.20 -7.29
N ARG A 98 6.71 -2.35 -5.99
CA ARG A 98 7.91 -2.99 -5.44
C ARG A 98 7.47 -4.19 -4.61
N PHE A 99 8.33 -5.20 -4.54
CA PHE A 99 8.03 -6.42 -3.80
C PHE A 99 9.07 -6.65 -2.73
N VAL A 100 8.61 -7.02 -1.53
CA VAL A 100 9.47 -7.28 -0.35
C VAL A 100 9.12 -8.61 0.29
N ARG A 101 10.10 -9.24 0.91
CA ARG A 101 9.86 -10.38 1.79
C ARG A 101 9.11 -9.88 3.03
N GLY A 102 7.99 -10.48 3.35
CA GLY A 102 7.08 -9.97 4.39
C GLY A 102 7.59 -10.09 5.83
N ASP A 103 8.76 -10.66 6.05
CA ASP A 103 9.43 -10.88 7.34
C ASP A 103 10.77 -10.14 7.46
N ASP A 104 11.17 -9.41 6.44
CA ASP A 104 12.43 -8.65 6.41
C ASP A 104 12.16 -7.14 6.62
N LYS A 105 12.42 -6.70 7.85
CA LYS A 105 12.22 -5.31 8.27
C LYS A 105 13.20 -4.35 7.59
N GLU A 106 14.46 -4.76 7.44
CA GLU A 106 15.49 -3.91 6.86
C GLU A 106 15.29 -3.75 5.34
N GLU A 107 14.84 -4.81 4.66
CA GLU A 107 14.45 -4.72 3.26
C GLU A 107 13.28 -3.74 3.08
N LEU A 108 12.23 -3.87 3.91
CA LEU A 108 11.08 -2.96 3.84
C LEU A 108 11.49 -1.49 4.07
N LYS A 109 12.33 -1.24 5.07
CA LYS A 109 12.86 0.09 5.38
C LYS A 109 13.67 0.66 4.22
N THR A 110 14.53 -0.17 3.60
CA THR A 110 15.33 0.20 2.44
C THR A 110 14.44 0.60 1.26
N VAL A 111 13.47 -0.25 0.90
CA VAL A 111 12.58 0.01 -0.24
C VAL A 111 11.73 1.27 -0.02
N ILE A 112 11.22 1.49 1.19
CA ILE A 112 10.50 2.73 1.52
C ILE A 112 11.43 3.94 1.37
N SER A 113 12.67 3.85 1.89
CA SER A 113 13.64 4.94 1.80
C SER A 113 14.00 5.29 0.36
N GLU A 114 14.26 4.29 -0.48
CA GLU A 114 14.57 4.48 -1.90
C GLU A 114 13.47 5.25 -2.64
N ILE A 115 12.21 4.93 -2.36
CA ILE A 115 11.07 5.63 -2.96
C ILE A 115 10.94 7.06 -2.43
N LEU A 116 11.09 7.26 -1.12
CA LEU A 116 10.94 8.57 -0.49
C LEU A 116 12.11 9.53 -0.81
N ASP A 117 13.30 9.00 -1.03
CA ASP A 117 14.52 9.79 -1.28
C ASP A 117 14.71 10.10 -2.76
N SER A 118 13.95 9.45 -3.65
CA SER A 118 14.03 9.65 -5.09
C SER A 118 12.70 10.11 -5.70
N THR A 119 12.53 11.41 -5.84
CA THR A 119 11.36 11.96 -6.55
C THR A 119 11.22 11.37 -7.96
N VAL A 120 12.33 11.09 -8.63
CA VAL A 120 12.32 10.50 -9.98
C VAL A 120 11.75 9.09 -9.97
N GLU A 121 12.16 8.24 -9.01
CA GLU A 121 11.61 6.89 -8.88
C GLU A 121 10.13 6.92 -8.50
N TYR A 122 9.76 7.75 -7.53
CA TYR A 122 8.37 7.90 -7.13
C TYR A 122 7.48 8.34 -8.31
N GLU A 123 7.87 9.37 -9.06
CA GLU A 123 7.08 9.84 -10.20
C GLU A 123 6.99 8.81 -11.33
N LYS A 124 8.03 8.03 -11.60
CA LYS A 124 7.95 6.89 -12.54
C LYS A 124 6.93 5.85 -12.09
N MET A 125 6.98 5.45 -10.82
CA MET A 125 6.01 4.51 -10.25
C MET A 125 4.57 5.05 -10.38
N ARG A 126 4.40 6.32 -10.03
CA ARG A 126 3.11 7.03 -10.07
C ARG A 126 2.56 7.18 -11.49
N GLU A 127 3.42 7.44 -12.46
CA GLU A 127 3.03 7.49 -13.88
C GLU A 127 2.47 6.16 -14.36
N VAL A 128 3.16 5.05 -14.07
CA VAL A 128 2.67 3.70 -14.39
C VAL A 128 1.37 3.39 -13.66
N ALA A 129 1.29 3.71 -12.36
CA ALA A 129 0.08 3.52 -11.55
C ALA A 129 -1.12 4.25 -12.17
N ARG A 130 -0.97 5.50 -12.57
CA ARG A 130 -2.05 6.31 -13.16
C ARG A 130 -2.42 5.87 -14.58
N ASN A 131 -1.42 5.66 -15.42
CA ASN A 131 -1.66 5.42 -16.84
C ASN A 131 -2.02 3.98 -17.17
N LYS A 132 -1.59 3.01 -16.34
CA LYS A 132 -1.82 1.58 -16.58
C LYS A 132 -2.70 0.94 -15.50
N ALA A 133 -2.43 1.18 -14.19
CA ALA A 133 -3.12 0.45 -13.15
C ALA A 133 -4.57 0.92 -12.97
N ILE A 134 -4.85 2.22 -12.99
CA ILE A 134 -6.24 2.73 -12.93
C ILE A 134 -7.12 2.08 -14.01
N PRO A 135 -6.81 2.17 -15.32
CA PRO A 135 -7.67 1.56 -16.33
C PRO A 135 -7.71 0.04 -16.26
N TYR A 136 -6.63 -0.62 -15.84
CA TYR A 136 -6.57 -2.09 -15.77
C TYR A 136 -7.43 -2.65 -14.63
N PHE A 137 -7.38 -2.05 -13.45
CA PHE A 137 -8.10 -2.48 -12.25
C PHE A 137 -9.46 -1.80 -12.06
N SER A 138 -9.93 -0.96 -13.00
CA SER A 138 -11.26 -0.38 -12.90
C SER A 138 -12.35 -1.46 -12.94
N TYR A 139 -13.33 -1.37 -12.06
CA TYR A 139 -14.46 -2.32 -11.99
C TYR A 139 -15.21 -2.42 -13.32
N ALA A 140 -15.41 -1.29 -14.01
CA ALA A 140 -16.08 -1.28 -15.32
C ALA A 140 -15.31 -2.14 -16.34
N ARG A 141 -13.97 -2.07 -16.33
CA ARG A 141 -13.15 -2.86 -17.26
C ARG A 141 -13.07 -4.33 -16.84
N ILE A 142 -13.02 -4.61 -15.54
CA ILE A 142 -13.08 -5.98 -15.02
C ILE A 142 -14.40 -6.63 -15.40
N ALA A 143 -15.53 -5.93 -15.19
CA ALA A 143 -16.86 -6.41 -15.56
C ALA A 143 -16.96 -6.65 -17.07
N ARG A 144 -16.44 -5.76 -17.90
CA ARG A 144 -16.44 -5.93 -19.37
C ARG A 144 -15.65 -7.18 -19.76
N ARG A 145 -14.43 -7.36 -19.25
CA ARG A 145 -13.61 -8.56 -19.53
C ARG A 145 -14.28 -9.87 -19.09
N ALA A 146 -15.08 -9.82 -18.01
CA ALA A 146 -15.80 -11.00 -17.52
C ALA A 146 -17.00 -11.37 -18.41
N ILE A 147 -17.55 -10.42 -19.18
CA ILE A 147 -18.69 -10.61 -20.09
C ILE A 147 -18.21 -10.92 -21.51
N GLU A 148 -17.18 -10.23 -21.96
CA GLU A 148 -16.52 -10.44 -23.25
C GLU A 148 -15.56 -11.63 -23.15
N LEU A 149 -16.11 -12.82 -22.83
CA LEU A 149 -15.35 -14.07 -22.85
C LEU A 149 -14.94 -14.37 -24.31
N GLU A 150 -13.81 -13.80 -24.73
CA GLU A 150 -13.04 -14.29 -25.85
C GLU A 150 -11.84 -15.09 -25.37
#